data_d311131bd315258c0f2ceece9e9bcae1
#
_entry.id   d311131bd315258c0f2ceece9e9bcae1
#
_cell.length_a   1.000
_cell.length_b   1.000
_cell.length_c   1.000
_cell.angle_alpha   90.00
_cell.angle_beta   90.00
_cell.angle_gamma   90.00
#
_symmetry.space_group_name_H-M   'P 1'
#
loop_
_entity.id
_entity.type
_entity.pdbx_description
1 polymer ?
#
loop_
_entity_poly.entity_id
_entity_poly.type
_entity_poly.pdbx_seq_one_letter_code
_entity_poly.pdbx_strand_id
1 'polypeptide(L)'
;MIDWTQVYQEREKRATIIKAAGSVKQAVMSGTLDRYGDLTVDEALVLGLLNQNVRKYIGIFGHGTTDLGEVLRTYQQAGLVRMYNVRHETAASHCAALLKWQYGETAAVITSIGPGALHALAGSLTPLSNGLGVYYIFGDETTHHEGPNMQQIPKREQDLYLKLVTAMGKGYTLTDGNALFTALKWGWRTTQNPAGAEPFYLLLPMNIQSAMLHNCNLLELPEGAAIPAQKCADEFALAQAAALIGKYEKITVKIGGGARGVSADVMQELLLKSGAAFVHGPGVPGVIPYDHQRNMTVGGSKGSISGNYAMENCELLIVIGARGVCQWDSSGTAWKKVKEIININSQIEDALHYNRTLLLIGDAEAVLRQLLEKLKAAGIDKSKTDNTEWLQTCYLKKREWEQFKAERYRSPVLFDQKWKRALLTQPAAIKSVIDFADAVGAVKLFDAGDVQANGFQAVEDHTVGQTYTDTGASYMGFAVSALLASAIAEQGQYTIALTGDGSFMMNPQILLDGVQHHVKGMIALFDNRRMAAISGLQNAQYGRDFATDDAVEVDYLQMSEAFKGVKAFHGGYSPQELQTALAEAYKYEGLAVLYIPVYSGDNEKGGLGVFGSWNVGNWCESVQEEKHRIGL
;
A
#
# COMPACT_ATOMS: atom_id res chain seq x y z
N MET A 1 -33.02 -32.80 13.52
CA MET A 1 -32.55 -31.59 14.26
C MET A 1 -31.05 -31.77 14.43
N ILE A 2 -30.23 -30.77 14.09
CA ILE A 2 -28.76 -30.86 14.19
C ILE A 2 -28.39 -30.92 15.67
N ASP A 3 -27.58 -31.87 16.09
CA ASP A 3 -26.97 -31.90 17.42
C ASP A 3 -25.73 -31.01 17.45
N TRP A 4 -25.92 -29.79 17.85
CA TRP A 4 -24.85 -28.78 17.91
C TRP A 4 -23.74 -29.17 18.90
N THR A 5 -24.05 -29.95 19.95
CA THR A 5 -23.04 -30.43 20.90
C THR A 5 -22.05 -31.36 20.18
N GLN A 6 -22.56 -32.27 19.39
CA GLN A 6 -21.73 -33.17 18.59
C GLN A 6 -20.91 -32.39 17.52
N VAL A 7 -21.54 -31.41 16.86
CA VAL A 7 -20.84 -30.58 15.84
C VAL A 7 -19.64 -29.85 16.48
N TYR A 8 -19.81 -29.27 17.66
CA TYR A 8 -18.71 -28.57 18.35
C TYR A 8 -17.59 -29.52 18.78
N GLN A 9 -17.92 -30.69 19.33
CA GLN A 9 -16.94 -31.70 19.72
C GLN A 9 -16.12 -32.21 18.54
N GLU A 10 -16.76 -32.50 17.41
CA GLU A 10 -16.07 -32.94 16.19
C GLU A 10 -15.19 -31.84 15.61
N ARG A 11 -15.63 -30.57 15.68
CA ARG A 11 -14.83 -29.41 15.27
C ARG A 11 -13.55 -29.26 16.10
N GLU A 12 -13.66 -29.35 17.43
CA GLU A 12 -12.51 -29.28 18.36
C GLU A 12 -11.51 -30.42 18.11
N LYS A 13 -12.02 -31.64 17.93
CA LYS A 13 -11.22 -32.81 17.62
C LYS A 13 -10.49 -32.62 16.27
N ARG A 14 -11.20 -32.15 15.23
CA ARG A 14 -10.64 -31.88 13.91
C ARG A 14 -9.54 -30.81 13.98
N ALA A 15 -9.78 -29.72 14.67
CA ALA A 15 -8.78 -28.64 14.84
C ALA A 15 -7.50 -29.17 15.52
N THR A 16 -7.64 -30.00 16.57
CA THR A 16 -6.51 -30.63 17.27
C THR A 16 -5.71 -31.56 16.37
N ILE A 17 -6.37 -32.40 15.59
CA ILE A 17 -5.73 -33.33 14.64
C ILE A 17 -4.98 -32.55 13.57
N ILE A 18 -5.59 -31.52 12.98
CA ILE A 18 -4.97 -30.70 11.94
C ILE A 18 -3.72 -29.99 12.49
N LYS A 19 -3.80 -29.47 13.73
CA LYS A 19 -2.64 -28.86 14.37
C LYS A 19 -1.47 -29.82 14.55
N ALA A 20 -1.76 -31.04 15.01
CA ALA A 20 -0.76 -32.08 15.21
C ALA A 20 -0.14 -32.54 13.89
N ALA A 21 -0.93 -32.64 12.82
CA ALA A 21 -0.48 -33.05 11.49
C ALA A 21 0.20 -31.92 10.69
N GLY A 22 -0.01 -30.66 11.05
CA GLY A 22 0.54 -29.49 10.36
C GLY A 22 -0.34 -28.91 9.25
N SER A 23 -1.20 -29.72 8.61
CA SER A 23 -2.18 -29.28 7.62
C SER A 23 -3.36 -30.24 7.50
N VAL A 24 -4.46 -29.77 6.91
CA VAL A 24 -5.63 -30.61 6.59
C VAL A 24 -5.21 -31.79 5.71
N LYS A 25 -4.44 -31.53 4.66
CA LYS A 25 -3.96 -32.55 3.71
C LYS A 25 -3.11 -33.61 4.41
N GLN A 26 -2.15 -33.21 5.24
CA GLN A 26 -1.31 -34.16 5.98
C GLN A 26 -2.12 -35.01 6.95
N ALA A 27 -3.10 -34.41 7.66
CA ALA A 27 -3.98 -35.13 8.57
C ALA A 27 -4.80 -36.22 7.85
N VAL A 28 -5.33 -35.91 6.66
CA VAL A 28 -6.10 -36.87 5.86
C VAL A 28 -5.18 -37.94 5.25
N MET A 29 -4.03 -37.54 4.68
CA MET A 29 -3.10 -38.49 4.03
C MET A 29 -2.44 -39.46 5.01
N SER A 30 -2.26 -39.05 6.26
CA SER A 30 -1.78 -39.94 7.33
C SER A 30 -2.84 -40.87 7.93
N GLY A 31 -4.12 -40.69 7.55
CA GLY A 31 -5.25 -41.44 8.10
C GLY A 31 -5.63 -41.05 9.53
N THR A 32 -5.10 -39.93 10.07
CA THR A 32 -5.46 -39.41 11.40
C THR A 32 -6.77 -38.62 11.38
N LEU A 33 -7.17 -38.13 10.20
CA LEU A 33 -8.44 -37.48 9.94
C LEU A 33 -9.14 -38.16 8.77
N ASP A 34 -10.43 -38.43 8.89
CA ASP A 34 -11.23 -38.95 7.81
C ASP A 34 -11.28 -37.99 6.63
N ARG A 35 -11.20 -38.53 5.42
CA ARG A 35 -11.26 -37.72 4.19
C ARG A 35 -12.61 -37.01 4.02
N TYR A 36 -13.68 -37.67 4.46
CA TYR A 36 -15.05 -37.17 4.36
C TYR A 36 -15.61 -36.87 5.73
N GLY A 37 -16.31 -35.75 5.85
CA GLY A 37 -16.91 -35.34 7.13
C GLY A 37 -18.08 -34.38 6.93
N ASP A 38 -18.91 -34.29 7.95
CA ASP A 38 -19.97 -33.29 8.01
C ASP A 38 -19.41 -32.02 8.67
N LEU A 39 -19.57 -30.89 7.98
CA LEU A 39 -19.04 -29.59 8.38
C LEU A 39 -20.11 -28.53 8.21
N THR A 40 -20.07 -27.49 9.02
CA THR A 40 -20.79 -26.26 8.68
C THR A 40 -20.05 -25.50 7.57
N VAL A 41 -20.78 -24.70 6.81
CA VAL A 41 -20.21 -23.93 5.67
C VAL A 41 -19.11 -22.98 6.15
N ASP A 42 -19.31 -22.30 7.28
CA ASP A 42 -18.32 -21.42 7.90
C ASP A 42 -17.07 -22.18 8.38
N GLU A 43 -17.21 -23.42 8.85
CA GLU A 43 -16.06 -24.26 9.18
C GLU A 43 -15.29 -24.67 7.90
N ALA A 44 -15.98 -25.08 6.86
CA ALA A 44 -15.36 -25.39 5.59
C ALA A 44 -14.67 -24.17 4.96
N LEU A 45 -15.24 -22.97 5.13
CA LEU A 45 -14.62 -21.70 4.74
C LEU A 45 -13.27 -21.48 5.44
N VAL A 46 -13.25 -21.61 6.77
CA VAL A 46 -12.02 -21.42 7.57
C VAL A 46 -10.96 -22.45 7.19
N LEU A 47 -11.34 -23.71 6.96
CA LEU A 47 -10.42 -24.75 6.50
C LEU A 47 -9.89 -24.49 5.08
N GLY A 48 -10.74 -24.03 4.17
CA GLY A 48 -10.33 -23.66 2.82
C GLY A 48 -9.38 -22.48 2.79
N LEU A 49 -9.65 -21.45 3.61
CA LEU A 49 -8.74 -20.31 3.78
C LEU A 49 -7.42 -20.72 4.45
N LEU A 50 -7.46 -21.65 5.42
CA LEU A 50 -6.26 -22.23 6.02
C LEU A 50 -5.39 -22.98 4.99
N ASN A 51 -6.01 -23.73 4.07
CA ASN A 51 -5.30 -24.37 2.94
C ASN A 51 -4.64 -23.35 2.00
N GLN A 52 -5.18 -22.15 1.92
CA GLN A 52 -4.64 -21.02 1.17
C GLN A 52 -3.66 -20.17 2.00
N ASN A 53 -3.26 -20.65 3.19
CA ASN A 53 -2.39 -19.95 4.14
C ASN A 53 -2.93 -18.62 4.66
N VAL A 54 -4.26 -18.42 4.66
CA VAL A 54 -4.92 -17.28 5.29
C VAL A 54 -5.18 -17.67 6.76
N ARG A 55 -4.37 -17.13 7.67
CA ARG A 55 -4.40 -17.48 9.10
C ARG A 55 -4.79 -16.32 10.00
N LYS A 56 -4.79 -15.10 9.46
CA LYS A 56 -5.03 -13.86 10.20
C LYS A 56 -6.35 -13.24 9.76
N TYR A 57 -7.19 -12.99 10.75
CA TYR A 57 -8.51 -12.39 10.58
C TYR A 57 -8.52 -11.09 11.37
N ILE A 58 -8.90 -9.98 10.74
CA ILE A 58 -8.85 -8.64 11.35
C ILE A 58 -10.21 -7.99 11.18
N GLY A 59 -10.79 -7.46 12.25
CA GLY A 59 -12.06 -6.77 12.11
C GLY A 59 -12.89 -6.67 13.37
N ILE A 60 -14.19 -6.51 13.19
CA ILE A 60 -15.18 -6.36 14.25
C ILE A 60 -16.34 -7.32 13.96
N PHE A 61 -16.64 -8.20 14.91
CA PHE A 61 -17.82 -9.03 14.79
C PHE A 61 -19.09 -8.21 14.94
N GLY A 62 -20.11 -8.59 14.17
CA GLY A 62 -21.46 -8.10 14.30
C GLY A 62 -22.45 -9.26 14.30
N HIS A 63 -23.75 -8.98 14.31
CA HIS A 63 -24.77 -10.03 14.35
C HIS A 63 -24.68 -11.02 13.19
N GLY A 64 -24.26 -10.56 12.01
CA GLY A 64 -24.10 -11.41 10.81
C GLY A 64 -22.86 -12.30 10.81
N THR A 65 -21.97 -12.23 11.82
CA THR A 65 -20.71 -13.01 11.88
C THR A 65 -20.54 -13.82 13.16
N THR A 66 -21.60 -14.04 13.92
CA THR A 66 -21.52 -14.75 15.21
C THR A 66 -21.15 -16.23 15.03
N ASP A 67 -21.72 -16.91 14.04
CA ASP A 67 -21.42 -18.32 13.76
C ASP A 67 -19.97 -18.49 13.29
N LEU A 68 -19.53 -17.67 12.35
CA LEU A 68 -18.11 -17.64 11.93
C LEU A 68 -17.18 -17.33 13.09
N GLY A 69 -17.58 -16.43 14.01
CA GLY A 69 -16.82 -16.12 15.22
C GLY A 69 -16.60 -17.34 16.13
N GLU A 70 -17.60 -18.20 16.28
CA GLU A 70 -17.47 -19.44 17.06
C GLU A 70 -16.54 -20.47 16.39
N VAL A 71 -16.57 -20.57 15.08
CA VAL A 71 -15.59 -21.38 14.33
C VAL A 71 -14.17 -20.86 14.56
N LEU A 72 -13.97 -19.56 14.37
CA LEU A 72 -12.65 -18.94 14.57
C LEU A 72 -12.14 -19.11 16.00
N ARG A 73 -13.01 -19.04 17.02
CA ARG A 73 -12.65 -19.32 18.41
C ARG A 73 -12.03 -20.70 18.55
N THR A 74 -12.67 -21.73 17.99
CA THR A 74 -12.20 -23.12 18.07
C THR A 74 -10.83 -23.29 17.39
N TYR A 75 -10.69 -22.81 16.18
CA TYR A 75 -9.42 -22.92 15.43
C TYR A 75 -8.30 -22.05 16.00
N GLN A 76 -8.64 -20.92 16.63
CA GLN A 76 -7.68 -20.09 17.36
C GLN A 76 -7.19 -20.79 18.65
N GLN A 77 -8.07 -21.45 19.40
CA GLN A 77 -7.67 -22.23 20.58
C GLN A 77 -6.71 -23.36 20.22
N ALA A 78 -6.87 -23.96 19.05
CA ALA A 78 -5.92 -24.93 18.51
C ALA A 78 -4.63 -24.28 17.96
N GLY A 79 -4.53 -22.94 17.88
CA GLY A 79 -3.38 -22.23 17.36
C GLY A 79 -3.18 -22.36 15.85
N LEU A 80 -4.26 -22.52 15.08
CA LEU A 80 -4.26 -22.63 13.63
C LEU A 80 -4.53 -21.30 12.94
N VAL A 81 -5.36 -20.47 13.54
CA VAL A 81 -5.73 -19.13 13.06
C VAL A 81 -5.68 -18.13 14.21
N ARG A 82 -5.75 -16.85 13.91
CA ARG A 82 -5.85 -15.79 14.92
C ARG A 82 -6.78 -14.67 14.46
N MET A 83 -7.69 -14.26 15.35
CA MET A 83 -8.55 -13.10 15.20
C MET A 83 -7.94 -11.91 15.94
N TYR A 84 -7.86 -10.78 15.26
CA TYR A 84 -7.42 -9.49 15.78
C TYR A 84 -8.59 -8.52 15.72
N ASN A 85 -9.21 -8.25 16.85
CA ASN A 85 -10.28 -7.26 16.90
C ASN A 85 -9.70 -5.84 16.94
N VAL A 86 -10.28 -4.97 16.14
CA VAL A 86 -9.92 -3.54 16.02
C VAL A 86 -11.12 -2.67 16.38
N ARG A 87 -10.95 -1.36 16.37
CA ARG A 87 -12.02 -0.41 16.70
C ARG A 87 -12.59 0.32 15.50
N HIS A 88 -12.03 0.07 14.31
CA HIS A 88 -12.54 0.63 13.07
C HIS A 88 -12.20 -0.27 11.88
N GLU A 89 -13.16 -0.56 11.03
CA GLU A 89 -12.97 -1.52 9.93
C GLU A 89 -12.06 -0.97 8.81
N THR A 90 -11.98 0.35 8.66
CA THR A 90 -10.98 0.98 7.79
C THR A 90 -9.56 0.64 8.25
N ALA A 91 -9.31 0.65 9.58
CA ALA A 91 -8.03 0.26 10.13
C ALA A 91 -7.71 -1.22 9.87
N ALA A 92 -8.71 -2.11 9.92
CA ALA A 92 -8.55 -3.52 9.54
C ALA A 92 -8.08 -3.65 8.08
N SER A 93 -8.69 -2.89 7.17
CA SER A 93 -8.33 -2.87 5.74
C SER A 93 -6.91 -2.39 5.51
N HIS A 94 -6.49 -1.30 6.16
CA HIS A 94 -5.13 -0.76 6.05
C HIS A 94 -4.08 -1.71 6.63
N CYS A 95 -4.38 -2.33 7.78
CA CYS A 95 -3.51 -3.35 8.38
C CYS A 95 -3.35 -4.57 7.46
N ALA A 96 -4.46 -5.10 6.92
CA ALA A 96 -4.44 -6.22 5.98
C ALA A 96 -3.67 -5.88 4.68
N ALA A 97 -3.81 -4.64 4.19
CA ALA A 97 -3.05 -4.15 3.04
C ALA A 97 -1.54 -4.16 3.31
N LEU A 98 -1.09 -3.63 4.44
CA LEU A 98 0.35 -3.63 4.77
C LEU A 98 0.89 -5.03 5.06
N LEU A 99 0.11 -5.92 5.69
CA LEU A 99 0.49 -7.33 5.85
C LEU A 99 0.81 -7.96 4.50
N LYS A 100 -0.03 -7.73 3.50
CA LYS A 100 0.22 -8.23 2.15
C LYS A 100 1.41 -7.54 1.50
N TRP A 101 1.49 -6.22 1.66
CA TRP A 101 2.48 -5.39 0.98
C TRP A 101 3.91 -5.63 1.48
N GLN A 102 4.09 -5.58 2.80
CA GLN A 102 5.40 -5.67 3.44
C GLN A 102 5.83 -7.11 3.71
N TYR A 103 4.90 -7.95 4.17
CA TYR A 103 5.22 -9.29 4.68
C TYR A 103 4.76 -10.41 3.73
N GLY A 104 4.07 -10.09 2.63
CA GLY A 104 3.53 -11.11 1.71
C GLY A 104 2.37 -11.92 2.28
N GLU A 105 1.92 -11.61 3.51
CA GLU A 105 0.90 -12.36 4.23
C GLU A 105 -0.50 -11.92 3.82
N THR A 106 -1.30 -12.84 3.32
CA THR A 106 -2.70 -12.56 2.99
C THR A 106 -3.57 -12.73 4.22
N ALA A 107 -4.35 -11.71 4.57
CA ALA A 107 -5.29 -11.71 5.68
C ALA A 107 -6.74 -11.61 5.19
N ALA A 108 -7.68 -11.90 6.08
CA ALA A 108 -9.11 -11.69 5.87
C ALA A 108 -9.63 -10.57 6.80
N VAL A 109 -10.28 -9.58 6.24
CA VAL A 109 -11.04 -8.57 6.98
C VAL A 109 -12.45 -9.09 7.21
N ILE A 110 -12.90 -9.09 8.47
CA ILE A 110 -14.22 -9.61 8.85
C ILE A 110 -15.08 -8.50 9.43
N THR A 111 -16.32 -8.41 8.96
CA THR A 111 -17.34 -7.54 9.53
C THR A 111 -18.75 -8.02 9.15
N SER A 112 -19.77 -7.51 9.82
CA SER A 112 -21.15 -7.59 9.30
C SER A 112 -21.38 -6.59 8.16
N ILE A 113 -22.45 -6.79 7.40
CA ILE A 113 -22.97 -5.75 6.48
C ILE A 113 -23.39 -4.50 7.25
N GLY A 114 -23.80 -3.46 6.54
CA GLY A 114 -24.17 -2.18 7.13
C GLY A 114 -22.96 -1.28 7.35
N PRO A 115 -22.87 -0.55 8.47
CA PRO A 115 -21.79 0.40 8.72
C PRO A 115 -20.41 -0.23 8.66
N GLY A 116 -20.22 -1.42 9.24
CA GLY A 116 -18.93 -2.11 9.24
C GLY A 116 -18.45 -2.46 7.83
N ALA A 117 -19.33 -3.02 6.99
CA ALA A 117 -19.01 -3.30 5.59
C ALA A 117 -18.67 -2.05 4.80
N LEU A 118 -19.39 -0.93 5.03
CA LEU A 118 -19.13 0.34 4.35
C LEU A 118 -17.79 0.95 4.78
N HIS A 119 -17.43 0.88 6.06
CA HIS A 119 -16.11 1.30 6.54
C HIS A 119 -14.98 0.43 5.96
N ALA A 120 -15.16 -0.90 5.96
CA ALA A 120 -14.19 -1.81 5.37
C ALA A 120 -14.06 -1.57 3.85
N LEU A 121 -15.18 -1.32 3.16
CA LEU A 121 -15.20 -0.99 1.73
C LEU A 121 -14.45 0.31 1.46
N ALA A 122 -14.66 1.37 2.25
CA ALA A 122 -13.89 2.61 2.11
C ALA A 122 -12.38 2.35 2.28
N GLY A 123 -11.98 1.60 3.31
CA GLY A 123 -10.58 1.24 3.55
C GLY A 123 -9.98 0.32 2.47
N SER A 124 -10.82 -0.42 1.73
CA SER A 124 -10.36 -1.30 0.66
C SER A 124 -9.85 -0.58 -0.59
N LEU A 125 -10.07 0.74 -0.67
CA LEU A 125 -9.48 1.57 -1.71
C LEU A 125 -7.94 1.49 -1.69
N THR A 126 -7.33 1.39 -0.51
CA THR A 126 -5.88 1.23 -0.37
C THR A 126 -5.35 -0.05 -1.01
N PRO A 127 -5.81 -1.27 -0.67
CA PRO A 127 -5.34 -2.47 -1.35
C PRO A 127 -5.69 -2.51 -2.83
N LEU A 128 -6.86 -2.02 -3.24
CA LEU A 128 -7.22 -1.92 -4.65
C LEU A 128 -6.24 -1.03 -5.42
N SER A 129 -5.98 0.17 -4.91
CA SER A 129 -5.10 1.15 -5.56
C SER A 129 -3.63 0.71 -5.64
N ASN A 130 -3.21 -0.20 -4.77
CA ASN A 130 -1.82 -0.68 -4.72
C ASN A 130 -1.63 -2.10 -5.26
N GLY A 131 -2.68 -2.71 -5.85
CA GLY A 131 -2.61 -4.05 -6.42
C GLY A 131 -2.37 -5.14 -5.38
N LEU A 132 -3.04 -5.05 -4.21
CA LEU A 132 -2.85 -5.94 -3.07
C LEU A 132 -4.08 -6.82 -2.86
N GLY A 133 -3.88 -8.14 -2.82
CA GLY A 133 -4.95 -9.07 -2.57
C GLY A 133 -5.28 -9.20 -1.08
N VAL A 134 -6.52 -8.90 -0.72
CA VAL A 134 -7.07 -9.01 0.63
C VAL A 134 -8.43 -9.69 0.55
N TYR A 135 -8.71 -10.64 1.43
CA TYR A 135 -10.06 -11.19 1.60
C TYR A 135 -10.90 -10.28 2.47
N TYR A 136 -12.14 -10.05 2.06
CA TYR A 136 -13.18 -9.39 2.84
C TYR A 136 -14.33 -10.37 3.03
N ILE A 137 -14.67 -10.71 4.27
CA ILE A 137 -15.75 -11.61 4.62
C ILE A 137 -16.80 -10.81 5.37
N PHE A 138 -17.91 -10.54 4.70
CA PHE A 138 -19.02 -9.78 5.25
C PHE A 138 -20.15 -10.73 5.64
N GLY A 139 -20.44 -10.82 6.92
CA GLY A 139 -21.61 -11.54 7.39
C GLY A 139 -22.86 -10.82 6.91
N ASP A 140 -23.64 -11.51 6.11
CA ASP A 140 -24.82 -10.97 5.46
C ASP A 140 -26.10 -11.42 6.15
N GLU A 141 -27.21 -10.80 5.78
CA GLU A 141 -28.52 -11.19 6.28
C GLU A 141 -29.00 -12.53 5.70
N THR A 142 -30.14 -13.03 6.13
CA THR A 142 -30.68 -14.28 5.61
C THR A 142 -31.16 -14.15 4.18
N THR A 143 -30.94 -15.16 3.35
CA THR A 143 -31.46 -15.23 1.97
C THR A 143 -32.96 -15.49 1.88
N HIS A 144 -33.64 -15.80 3.00
CA HIS A 144 -35.04 -16.19 3.01
C HIS A 144 -36.01 -15.02 2.92
N HIS A 145 -35.69 -13.88 3.49
CA HIS A 145 -36.58 -12.71 3.57
C HIS A 145 -35.79 -11.41 3.43
N GLU A 146 -34.84 -11.39 2.52
CA GLU A 146 -34.00 -10.22 2.29
C GLU A 146 -34.85 -8.98 1.99
N GLY A 147 -34.58 -7.89 2.67
CA GLY A 147 -35.09 -6.55 2.43
C GLY A 147 -36.08 -6.02 3.47
N PRO A 148 -37.33 -6.52 3.60
CA PRO A 148 -38.39 -5.79 4.35
C PRO A 148 -38.14 -5.55 5.82
N ASN A 149 -37.47 -6.46 6.52
CA ASN A 149 -37.26 -6.41 7.97
C ASN A 149 -35.78 -6.40 8.37
N MET A 150 -34.87 -6.16 7.44
CA MET A 150 -33.44 -6.21 7.70
C MET A 150 -32.93 -4.90 8.28
N GLN A 151 -32.20 -4.98 9.39
CA GLN A 151 -31.74 -3.80 10.12
C GLN A 151 -30.77 -2.94 9.30
N GLN A 152 -29.92 -3.54 8.53
CA GLN A 152 -28.79 -2.88 7.85
C GLN A 152 -28.94 -2.81 6.33
N ILE A 153 -30.08 -3.20 5.81
CA ILE A 153 -30.46 -3.06 4.40
C ILE A 153 -31.50 -1.95 4.28
N PRO A 154 -31.14 -0.72 3.87
CA PRO A 154 -32.05 0.41 3.88
C PRO A 154 -33.08 0.40 2.73
N LYS A 155 -32.90 -0.47 1.75
CA LYS A 155 -33.78 -0.60 0.57
C LYS A 155 -34.15 -2.05 0.33
N ARG A 156 -35.34 -2.27 -0.25
CA ARG A 156 -35.82 -3.60 -0.68
C ARG A 156 -35.16 -4.01 -2.00
N GLU A 157 -33.87 -4.11 -2.03
CA GLU A 157 -33.08 -4.46 -3.22
C GLU A 157 -32.19 -5.65 -2.89
N GLN A 158 -32.37 -6.73 -3.64
CA GLN A 158 -31.51 -7.91 -3.50
C GLN A 158 -30.08 -7.63 -3.93
N ASP A 159 -29.15 -8.29 -3.29
CA ASP A 159 -27.71 -8.16 -3.57
C ASP A 159 -27.18 -6.72 -3.49
N LEU A 160 -27.77 -5.88 -2.61
CA LEU A 160 -27.35 -4.48 -2.47
C LEU A 160 -25.86 -4.39 -2.16
N TYR A 161 -25.37 -5.16 -1.19
CA TYR A 161 -23.96 -5.14 -0.81
C TYR A 161 -23.06 -5.76 -1.86
N LEU A 162 -23.49 -6.79 -2.58
CA LEU A 162 -22.74 -7.32 -3.72
C LEU A 162 -22.51 -6.24 -4.79
N LYS A 163 -23.54 -5.47 -5.12
CA LYS A 163 -23.43 -4.35 -6.08
C LYS A 163 -22.48 -3.27 -5.59
N LEU A 164 -22.50 -2.95 -4.30
CA LEU A 164 -21.59 -1.96 -3.71
C LEU A 164 -20.14 -2.43 -3.76
N VAL A 165 -19.85 -3.65 -3.34
CA VAL A 165 -18.48 -4.16 -3.27
C VAL A 165 -17.88 -4.44 -4.64
N THR A 166 -18.68 -4.83 -5.64
CA THR A 166 -18.19 -5.08 -7.00
C THR A 166 -17.75 -3.83 -7.75
N ALA A 167 -18.06 -2.65 -7.22
CA ALA A 167 -17.45 -1.40 -7.68
C ALA A 167 -15.99 -1.23 -7.22
N MET A 168 -15.55 -2.00 -6.21
CA MET A 168 -14.23 -1.89 -5.57
C MET A 168 -13.38 -3.17 -5.70
N GLY A 169 -13.86 -4.18 -6.40
CA GLY A 169 -13.15 -5.45 -6.55
C GLY A 169 -14.09 -6.56 -7.00
N LYS A 170 -13.72 -7.81 -6.78
CA LYS A 170 -14.57 -8.96 -7.13
C LYS A 170 -15.34 -9.45 -5.92
N GLY A 171 -16.65 -9.61 -6.10
CA GLY A 171 -17.56 -10.07 -5.05
C GLY A 171 -18.25 -11.39 -5.39
N TYR A 172 -18.62 -12.13 -4.37
CA TYR A 172 -19.39 -13.36 -4.44
C TYR A 172 -20.34 -13.47 -3.27
N THR A 173 -21.63 -13.60 -3.51
CA THR A 173 -22.61 -13.92 -2.45
C THR A 173 -22.77 -15.45 -2.37
N LEU A 174 -22.52 -16.03 -1.22
CA LEU A 174 -22.64 -17.45 -1.00
C LEU A 174 -24.08 -17.83 -0.67
N THR A 175 -24.87 -18.10 -1.71
CA THR A 175 -26.29 -18.45 -1.57
C THR A 175 -26.55 -19.95 -1.37
N ASP A 176 -25.53 -20.78 -1.60
CA ASP A 176 -25.55 -22.23 -1.39
C ASP A 176 -24.20 -22.68 -0.86
N GLY A 177 -24.20 -23.54 0.16
CA GLY A 177 -22.98 -24.02 0.77
C GLY A 177 -22.03 -24.76 -0.19
N ASN A 178 -22.58 -25.49 -1.18
CA ASN A 178 -21.76 -26.20 -2.15
C ASN A 178 -21.01 -25.27 -3.11
N ALA A 179 -21.45 -24.02 -3.26
CA ALA A 179 -20.76 -23.01 -4.05
C ALA A 179 -19.48 -22.49 -3.38
N LEU A 180 -19.23 -22.84 -2.10
CA LEU A 180 -18.05 -22.41 -1.34
C LEU A 180 -16.72 -22.75 -2.06
N PHE A 181 -16.62 -23.93 -2.63
CA PHE A 181 -15.42 -24.36 -3.36
C PHE A 181 -15.09 -23.45 -4.55
N THR A 182 -16.13 -22.99 -5.26
CA THR A 182 -15.99 -22.03 -6.35
C THR A 182 -15.60 -20.65 -5.82
N ALA A 183 -16.26 -20.18 -4.77
CA ALA A 183 -15.94 -18.89 -4.15
C ALA A 183 -14.49 -18.82 -3.65
N LEU A 184 -13.99 -19.89 -3.01
CA LEU A 184 -12.61 -19.98 -2.56
C LEU A 184 -11.59 -19.97 -3.72
N LYS A 185 -11.90 -20.64 -4.83
CA LYS A 185 -11.07 -20.60 -6.06
C LYS A 185 -11.05 -19.20 -6.67
N TRP A 186 -12.18 -18.50 -6.67
CA TRP A 186 -12.25 -17.13 -7.15
C TRP A 186 -11.46 -16.19 -6.24
N GLY A 187 -11.62 -16.33 -4.93
CA GLY A 187 -10.89 -15.55 -3.94
C GLY A 187 -9.37 -15.69 -4.11
N TRP A 188 -8.88 -16.92 -4.18
CA TRP A 188 -7.46 -17.19 -4.41
C TRP A 188 -6.96 -16.54 -5.70
N ARG A 189 -7.64 -16.78 -6.81
CA ARG A 189 -7.26 -16.23 -8.11
C ARG A 189 -7.28 -14.70 -8.12
N THR A 190 -8.22 -14.08 -7.42
CA THR A 190 -8.33 -12.62 -7.32
C THR A 190 -7.23 -12.03 -6.44
N THR A 191 -7.01 -12.60 -5.26
CA THR A 191 -6.06 -12.04 -4.28
C THR A 191 -4.60 -12.37 -4.57
N GLN A 192 -4.31 -13.38 -5.40
CA GLN A 192 -2.95 -13.81 -5.73
C GLN A 192 -2.59 -13.61 -7.21
N ASN A 193 -3.42 -12.91 -7.99
CA ASN A 193 -3.13 -12.66 -9.39
C ASN A 193 -1.87 -11.78 -9.55
N PRO A 194 -0.77 -12.27 -10.12
CA PRO A 194 0.44 -11.48 -10.29
C PRO A 194 0.27 -10.34 -11.29
N ALA A 195 -0.71 -10.45 -12.20
CA ALA A 195 -1.01 -9.39 -13.16
C ALA A 195 -1.84 -8.25 -12.57
N GLY A 196 -2.50 -8.45 -11.43
CA GLY A 196 -3.33 -7.43 -10.81
C GLY A 196 -4.14 -8.05 -9.66
N ALA A 197 -3.50 -8.19 -8.50
CA ALA A 197 -4.19 -8.60 -7.29
C ALA A 197 -5.15 -7.49 -6.83
N GLU A 198 -6.29 -7.89 -6.32
CA GLU A 198 -7.34 -6.95 -5.88
C GLU A 198 -8.11 -7.52 -4.68
N PRO A 199 -8.88 -6.71 -3.96
CA PRO A 199 -9.81 -7.17 -2.94
C PRO A 199 -10.80 -8.21 -3.47
N PHE A 200 -11.04 -9.25 -2.67
CA PHE A 200 -12.12 -10.22 -2.92
C PHE A 200 -13.12 -10.19 -1.78
N TYR A 201 -14.38 -9.92 -2.11
CA TYR A 201 -15.47 -9.80 -1.14
C TYR A 201 -16.33 -11.06 -1.15
N LEU A 202 -16.43 -11.74 -0.03
CA LEU A 202 -17.34 -12.85 0.20
C LEU A 202 -18.48 -12.38 1.10
N LEU A 203 -19.67 -12.29 0.55
CA LEU A 203 -20.91 -12.06 1.30
C LEU A 203 -21.40 -13.41 1.81
N LEU A 204 -21.53 -13.53 3.13
CA LEU A 204 -21.79 -14.79 3.82
C LEU A 204 -23.09 -14.72 4.64
N PRO A 205 -24.26 -15.05 4.02
CA PRO A 205 -25.55 -14.99 4.69
C PRO A 205 -25.63 -15.87 5.94
N MET A 206 -26.29 -15.37 7.00
CA MET A 206 -26.36 -16.05 8.30
C MET A 206 -26.93 -17.46 8.22
N ASN A 207 -28.00 -17.65 7.42
CA ASN A 207 -28.61 -18.98 7.24
C ASN A 207 -27.72 -19.95 6.45
N ILE A 208 -26.72 -19.46 5.74
CA ILE A 208 -25.75 -20.29 5.00
C ILE A 208 -24.55 -20.64 5.87
N GLN A 209 -24.12 -19.78 6.80
CA GLN A 209 -22.98 -20.02 7.68
C GLN A 209 -23.10 -21.34 8.43
N SER A 210 -24.23 -21.55 9.08
CA SER A 210 -24.53 -22.74 9.88
C SER A 210 -25.13 -23.92 9.10
N ALA A 211 -25.32 -23.78 7.78
CA ALA A 211 -25.78 -24.88 6.94
C ALA A 211 -24.75 -26.03 6.90
N MET A 212 -25.26 -27.27 6.92
CA MET A 212 -24.38 -28.45 6.90
C MET A 212 -23.99 -28.84 5.48
N LEU A 213 -22.71 -29.00 5.28
CA LEU A 213 -22.13 -29.73 4.12
C LEU A 213 -21.94 -31.18 4.54
N HIS A 214 -22.82 -32.05 4.07
CA HIS A 214 -22.74 -33.47 4.34
C HIS A 214 -21.70 -34.15 3.45
N ASN A 215 -20.93 -35.07 4.06
CA ASN A 215 -19.93 -35.85 3.36
C ASN A 215 -18.92 -34.99 2.56
N CYS A 216 -18.52 -33.86 3.14
CA CYS A 216 -17.58 -32.92 2.55
C CYS A 216 -16.20 -33.58 2.37
N ASN A 217 -15.66 -33.57 1.16
CA ASN A 217 -14.32 -34.07 0.87
C ASN A 217 -13.27 -33.02 1.24
N LEU A 218 -12.57 -33.21 2.34
CA LEU A 218 -11.57 -32.26 2.85
C LEU A 218 -10.37 -32.06 1.91
N LEU A 219 -10.06 -33.03 1.03
CA LEU A 219 -8.99 -32.90 0.03
C LEU A 219 -9.40 -32.08 -1.20
N GLU A 220 -10.69 -31.76 -1.34
CA GLU A 220 -11.18 -30.89 -2.41
C GLU A 220 -11.28 -29.42 -1.99
N LEU A 221 -11.09 -29.10 -0.69
CA LEU A 221 -10.98 -27.72 -0.28
C LEU A 221 -9.80 -27.05 -1.01
N PRO A 222 -10.05 -25.95 -1.73
CA PRO A 222 -9.04 -25.37 -2.62
C PRO A 222 -7.75 -24.98 -1.89
N GLU A 223 -6.66 -25.54 -2.38
CA GLU A 223 -5.31 -25.15 -1.94
C GLU A 223 -4.86 -23.87 -2.69
N GLY A 224 -3.90 -23.17 -2.11
CA GLY A 224 -3.17 -22.10 -2.78
C GLY A 224 -2.22 -22.65 -3.83
N ALA A 225 -2.59 -22.53 -5.11
CA ALA A 225 -1.69 -22.90 -6.22
C ALA A 225 -0.79 -21.71 -6.60
N ALA A 226 0.47 -22.00 -6.92
CA ALA A 226 1.35 -20.98 -7.47
C ALA A 226 0.85 -20.54 -8.86
N ILE A 227 0.71 -19.24 -9.04
CA ILE A 227 0.37 -18.64 -10.33
C ILE A 227 1.68 -18.21 -10.99
N PRO A 228 2.03 -18.77 -12.17
CA PRO A 228 3.30 -18.44 -12.82
C PRO A 228 3.31 -16.99 -13.34
N ALA A 229 4.48 -16.34 -13.31
CA ALA A 229 4.69 -15.05 -13.93
C ALA A 229 4.47 -15.13 -15.45
N GLN A 230 3.79 -14.13 -16.01
CA GLN A 230 3.48 -14.06 -17.44
C GLN A 230 4.63 -13.41 -18.19
N LYS A 231 5.09 -14.06 -19.26
CA LYS A 231 6.04 -13.49 -20.22
C LYS A 231 5.31 -12.73 -21.32
N CYS A 232 5.97 -11.73 -21.91
CA CYS A 232 5.46 -11.09 -23.12
C CYS A 232 5.44 -12.10 -24.27
N ALA A 233 4.29 -12.29 -24.89
CA ALA A 233 4.12 -13.22 -26.02
C ALA A 233 4.52 -12.60 -27.36
N ASP A 234 4.60 -11.27 -27.47
CA ASP A 234 4.90 -10.54 -28.70
C ASP A 234 6.41 -10.38 -28.89
N GLU A 235 7.01 -11.31 -29.59
CA GLU A 235 8.44 -11.30 -29.96
C GLU A 235 8.80 -10.12 -30.88
N PHE A 236 7.87 -9.64 -31.71
CA PHE A 236 8.09 -8.49 -32.57
C PHE A 236 8.13 -7.20 -31.75
N ALA A 237 7.22 -7.01 -30.80
CA ALA A 237 7.25 -5.87 -29.88
C ALA A 237 8.53 -5.84 -29.04
N LEU A 238 9.02 -6.98 -28.57
CA LEU A 238 10.30 -7.09 -27.86
C LEU A 238 11.48 -6.66 -28.75
N ALA A 239 11.49 -7.06 -30.02
CA ALA A 239 12.52 -6.65 -30.96
C ALA A 239 12.45 -5.15 -31.28
N GLN A 240 11.24 -4.60 -31.45
CA GLN A 240 11.03 -3.15 -31.62
C GLN A 240 11.51 -2.36 -30.39
N ALA A 241 11.22 -2.83 -29.18
CA ALA A 241 11.70 -2.20 -27.95
C ALA A 241 13.23 -2.14 -27.91
N ALA A 242 13.89 -3.23 -28.24
CA ALA A 242 15.35 -3.25 -28.34
C ALA A 242 15.86 -2.25 -29.40
N ALA A 243 15.23 -2.18 -30.58
CA ALA A 243 15.58 -1.22 -31.61
C ALA A 243 15.41 0.24 -31.16
N LEU A 244 14.32 0.57 -30.44
CA LEU A 244 14.12 1.90 -29.87
C LEU A 244 15.21 2.25 -28.84
N ILE A 245 15.59 1.32 -27.97
CA ILE A 245 16.68 1.50 -27.02
C ILE A 245 18.02 1.74 -27.77
N GLY A 246 18.25 1.04 -28.86
CA GLY A 246 19.42 1.27 -29.72
C GLY A 246 19.43 2.64 -30.37
N LYS A 247 18.27 3.13 -30.77
CA LYS A 247 18.08 4.37 -31.54
C LYS A 247 18.30 5.65 -30.73
N TYR A 248 17.77 5.70 -29.48
CA TYR A 248 17.76 6.92 -28.67
C TYR A 248 18.94 6.98 -27.70
N GLU A 249 19.46 8.18 -27.43
CA GLU A 249 20.53 8.40 -26.47
C GLU A 249 20.04 8.95 -25.12
N LYS A 250 19.00 9.79 -25.13
CA LYS A 250 18.39 10.35 -23.92
C LYS A 250 17.27 9.43 -23.44
N ILE A 251 17.64 8.46 -22.65
CA ILE A 251 16.71 7.42 -22.14
C ILE A 251 16.51 7.59 -20.64
N THR A 252 15.26 7.50 -20.20
CA THR A 252 14.90 7.41 -18.79
C THR A 252 14.08 6.16 -18.54
N VAL A 253 14.47 5.38 -17.53
CA VAL A 253 13.66 4.29 -16.96
C VAL A 253 12.90 4.85 -15.77
N LYS A 254 11.58 4.71 -15.78
CA LYS A 254 10.67 5.16 -14.75
C LYS A 254 9.86 3.98 -14.20
N ILE A 255 9.95 3.75 -12.89
CA ILE A 255 9.31 2.59 -12.27
C ILE A 255 8.16 2.96 -11.34
N GLY A 256 7.16 2.08 -11.26
CA GLY A 256 6.05 2.14 -10.31
C GLY A 256 5.93 0.88 -9.45
N GLY A 257 4.82 0.78 -8.72
CA GLY A 257 4.57 -0.30 -7.76
C GLY A 257 4.72 -1.72 -8.31
N GLY A 258 4.37 -1.94 -9.57
CA GLY A 258 4.52 -3.24 -10.24
C GLY A 258 5.97 -3.67 -10.50
N ALA A 259 6.94 -2.76 -10.36
CA ALA A 259 8.35 -3.07 -10.47
C ALA A 259 9.03 -3.40 -9.12
N ARG A 260 8.29 -3.39 -8.01
CA ARG A 260 8.85 -3.65 -6.67
C ARG A 260 9.51 -5.02 -6.55
N GLY A 261 8.98 -6.02 -7.24
CA GLY A 261 9.51 -7.38 -7.24
C GLY A 261 10.65 -7.62 -8.23
N VAL A 262 11.05 -6.62 -9.02
CA VAL A 262 12.18 -6.75 -9.95
C VAL A 262 13.49 -6.79 -9.18
N SER A 263 14.30 -7.79 -9.47
CA SER A 263 15.60 -7.95 -8.83
C SER A 263 16.56 -6.81 -9.23
N ALA A 264 17.37 -6.37 -8.28
CA ALA A 264 18.26 -5.22 -8.45
C ALA A 264 19.27 -5.44 -9.60
N ASP A 265 19.78 -6.64 -9.78
CA ASP A 265 20.70 -7.01 -10.85
C ASP A 265 20.07 -6.87 -12.24
N VAL A 266 18.82 -7.33 -12.43
CA VAL A 266 18.07 -7.16 -13.69
C VAL A 266 17.84 -5.68 -14.00
N MET A 267 17.46 -4.89 -13.01
CA MET A 267 17.25 -3.46 -13.19
C MET A 267 18.58 -2.74 -13.51
N GLN A 268 19.65 -3.06 -12.78
CA GLN A 268 20.97 -2.49 -13.04
C GLN A 268 21.48 -2.86 -14.43
N GLU A 269 21.31 -4.11 -14.86
CA GLU A 269 21.70 -4.54 -16.21
C GLU A 269 20.92 -3.76 -17.28
N LEU A 270 19.61 -3.56 -17.10
CA LEU A 270 18.81 -2.73 -18.01
C LEU A 270 19.39 -1.31 -18.11
N LEU A 271 19.68 -0.67 -16.97
CA LEU A 271 20.21 0.70 -16.92
C LEU A 271 21.57 0.80 -17.63
N LEU A 272 22.44 -0.20 -17.44
CA LEU A 272 23.74 -0.26 -18.09
C LEU A 272 23.61 -0.46 -19.60
N LYS A 273 22.85 -1.48 -20.03
CA LYS A 273 22.69 -1.82 -21.45
C LYS A 273 21.96 -0.75 -22.25
N SER A 274 21.00 -0.05 -21.62
CA SER A 274 20.24 1.03 -22.28
C SER A 274 20.91 2.41 -22.20
N GLY A 275 21.88 2.60 -21.30
CA GLY A 275 22.46 3.94 -21.04
C GLY A 275 21.48 4.89 -20.34
N ALA A 276 20.44 4.39 -19.69
CA ALA A 276 19.36 5.18 -19.12
C ALA A 276 19.68 5.84 -17.78
N ALA A 277 19.07 6.99 -17.52
CA ALA A 277 18.84 7.52 -16.18
C ALA A 277 17.66 6.77 -15.53
N PHE A 278 17.61 6.75 -14.21
CA PHE A 278 16.59 6.04 -13.43
C PHE A 278 15.78 6.99 -12.56
N VAL A 279 14.45 6.83 -12.58
CA VAL A 279 13.51 7.58 -11.76
C VAL A 279 12.53 6.61 -11.12
N HIS A 280 12.24 6.77 -9.84
CA HIS A 280 11.25 5.94 -9.16
C HIS A 280 9.99 6.73 -8.78
N GLY A 281 8.87 6.03 -8.68
CA GLY A 281 7.67 6.54 -8.05
C GLY A 281 7.79 6.54 -6.52
N PRO A 282 6.93 7.28 -5.80
CA PRO A 282 7.00 7.40 -4.34
C PRO A 282 6.90 6.09 -3.58
N GLY A 283 6.18 5.09 -4.13
CA GLY A 283 5.95 3.80 -3.48
C GLY A 283 7.04 2.74 -3.72
N VAL A 284 8.13 3.08 -4.41
CA VAL A 284 9.19 2.11 -4.80
C VAL A 284 10.61 2.66 -4.69
N PRO A 285 10.95 3.43 -3.64
CA PRO A 285 12.34 3.77 -3.41
C PRO A 285 13.17 2.50 -3.09
N GLY A 286 14.45 2.53 -3.36
CA GLY A 286 15.37 1.45 -3.02
C GLY A 286 15.47 0.30 -4.03
N VAL A 287 14.67 0.26 -5.12
CA VAL A 287 14.86 -0.71 -6.23
C VAL A 287 16.25 -0.52 -6.87
N ILE A 288 16.67 0.71 -7.02
CA ILE A 288 18.06 1.10 -7.24
C ILE A 288 18.48 1.94 -6.03
N PRO A 289 19.61 1.64 -5.36
CA PRO A 289 20.08 2.40 -4.20
C PRO A 289 20.11 3.90 -4.46
N TYR A 290 19.78 4.70 -3.45
CA TYR A 290 19.71 6.16 -3.57
C TYR A 290 21.02 6.79 -4.09
N ASP A 291 22.16 6.31 -3.61
CA ASP A 291 23.50 6.78 -3.97
C ASP A 291 23.99 6.29 -5.34
N HIS A 292 23.27 5.34 -5.95
CA HIS A 292 23.63 4.86 -7.29
C HIS A 292 23.66 6.03 -8.28
N GLN A 293 24.72 6.12 -9.08
CA GLN A 293 25.00 7.23 -9.98
C GLN A 293 23.85 7.56 -10.93
N ARG A 294 23.16 6.54 -11.46
CA ARG A 294 22.04 6.71 -12.41
C ARG A 294 20.69 6.99 -11.74
N ASN A 295 20.61 6.92 -10.42
CA ASN A 295 19.36 7.17 -9.68
C ASN A 295 19.12 8.69 -9.56
N MET A 296 18.14 9.19 -10.30
CA MET A 296 17.71 10.60 -10.29
C MET A 296 16.61 10.86 -9.25
N THR A 297 16.37 9.92 -8.37
CA THR A 297 15.41 9.99 -7.25
C THR A 297 13.94 9.99 -7.70
N VAL A 298 13.05 10.52 -6.87
CA VAL A 298 11.61 10.49 -7.10
C VAL A 298 11.19 11.48 -8.20
N GLY A 299 10.31 11.02 -9.08
CA GLY A 299 9.66 11.86 -10.08
C GLY A 299 8.17 12.02 -9.81
N GLY A 300 7.56 13.09 -10.29
CA GLY A 300 6.13 13.32 -10.20
C GLY A 300 5.74 14.71 -9.70
N SER A 301 4.50 14.92 -9.29
CA SER A 301 3.99 16.24 -8.88
C SER A 301 4.71 16.82 -7.64
N LYS A 302 5.26 15.99 -6.81
CA LYS A 302 6.20 16.33 -5.73
C LYS A 302 7.53 15.63 -5.94
N GLY A 303 7.97 15.52 -7.19
CA GLY A 303 9.25 14.93 -7.52
C GLY A 303 10.42 15.85 -7.21
N SER A 304 11.62 15.31 -7.34
CA SER A 304 12.87 16.04 -7.19
C SER A 304 13.22 16.84 -8.44
N ILE A 305 14.15 17.78 -8.31
CA ILE A 305 14.72 18.52 -9.46
C ILE A 305 15.28 17.53 -10.49
N SER A 306 16.03 16.52 -10.04
CA SER A 306 16.68 15.56 -10.93
C SER A 306 15.70 14.56 -11.54
N GLY A 307 14.75 14.02 -10.77
CA GLY A 307 13.76 13.08 -11.25
C GLY A 307 12.84 13.69 -12.31
N ASN A 308 12.32 14.88 -12.03
CA ASN A 308 11.47 15.59 -12.98
C ASN A 308 12.26 16.02 -14.23
N TYR A 309 13.50 16.50 -14.06
CA TYR A 309 14.35 16.83 -15.21
C TYR A 309 14.58 15.63 -16.14
N ALA A 310 14.91 14.47 -15.56
CA ALA A 310 15.17 13.26 -16.33
C ALA A 310 13.93 12.78 -17.10
N MET A 311 12.73 12.87 -16.51
CA MET A 311 11.47 12.52 -17.18
C MET A 311 11.12 13.53 -18.30
N GLU A 312 11.25 14.82 -18.02
CA GLU A 312 10.85 15.89 -18.94
C GLU A 312 11.75 15.97 -20.18
N ASN A 313 13.03 15.65 -20.05
CA ASN A 313 14.04 15.92 -21.07
C ASN A 313 14.56 14.67 -21.79
N CYS A 314 14.08 13.46 -21.46
CA CYS A 314 14.40 12.27 -22.25
C CYS A 314 13.65 12.24 -23.58
N GLU A 315 14.18 11.47 -24.53
CA GLU A 315 13.54 11.20 -25.83
C GLU A 315 12.79 9.87 -25.84
N LEU A 316 13.33 8.87 -25.13
CA LEU A 316 12.70 7.57 -24.90
C LEU A 316 12.42 7.40 -23.39
N LEU A 317 11.16 7.16 -23.05
CA LEU A 317 10.75 6.84 -21.70
C LEU A 317 10.40 5.35 -21.61
N ILE A 318 11.04 4.62 -20.72
CA ILE A 318 10.72 3.23 -20.43
C ILE A 318 9.97 3.21 -19.10
N VAL A 319 8.67 2.92 -19.14
CA VAL A 319 7.79 2.84 -17.98
C VAL A 319 7.66 1.39 -17.55
N ILE A 320 7.85 1.08 -16.28
CA ILE A 320 7.80 -0.30 -15.76
C ILE A 320 6.89 -0.38 -14.55
N GLY A 321 5.81 -1.16 -14.67
CA GLY A 321 4.89 -1.44 -13.57
C GLY A 321 4.24 -0.22 -12.97
N ALA A 322 3.83 0.74 -13.80
CA ALA A 322 3.29 2.01 -13.36
C ALA A 322 1.97 2.35 -14.03
N ARG A 323 1.07 2.93 -13.24
CA ARG A 323 -0.15 3.59 -13.74
C ARG A 323 0.10 5.08 -13.94
N GLY A 324 -0.69 5.72 -14.79
CA GLY A 324 -0.63 7.16 -14.99
C GLY A 324 -1.38 7.94 -13.90
N VAL A 325 -0.84 8.01 -12.68
CA VAL A 325 -1.40 8.82 -11.60
C VAL A 325 -0.66 10.14 -11.44
N CYS A 326 -1.37 11.21 -11.12
CA CYS A 326 -0.81 12.58 -11.14
C CYS A 326 0.38 12.79 -10.21
N GLN A 327 0.45 12.14 -9.05
CA GLN A 327 1.59 12.22 -8.15
C GLN A 327 2.91 11.73 -8.76
N TRP A 328 2.88 11.20 -9.94
CA TRP A 328 3.96 10.44 -10.54
C TRP A 328 4.25 10.77 -12.00
N ASP A 329 3.24 11.19 -12.76
CA ASP A 329 3.38 11.54 -14.16
C ASP A 329 2.97 12.97 -14.49
N SER A 330 2.47 13.72 -13.49
CA SER A 330 2.00 15.09 -13.66
C SER A 330 0.91 15.25 -14.66
N SER A 331 0.02 14.34 -14.65
CA SER A 331 -1.11 14.41 -15.58
C SER A 331 -0.67 14.36 -17.06
N GLY A 332 0.49 13.78 -17.31
CA GLY A 332 1.09 13.71 -18.65
C GLY A 332 1.70 15.02 -19.17
N THR A 333 1.70 16.09 -18.38
CA THR A 333 2.22 17.40 -18.85
C THR A 333 3.73 17.54 -18.77
N ALA A 334 4.42 16.64 -18.05
CA ALA A 334 5.86 16.70 -17.88
C ALA A 334 6.68 16.22 -19.07
N TRP A 335 6.10 15.50 -19.98
CA TRP A 335 6.89 14.72 -20.94
C TRP A 335 7.00 15.40 -22.30
N LYS A 336 7.29 16.69 -22.28
CA LYS A 336 7.30 17.55 -23.47
C LYS A 336 8.27 17.11 -24.57
N LYS A 337 9.38 16.46 -24.20
CA LYS A 337 10.43 16.05 -25.14
C LYS A 337 10.41 14.55 -25.45
N VAL A 338 9.56 13.79 -24.78
CA VAL A 338 9.42 12.36 -25.03
C VAL A 338 8.85 12.11 -26.43
N LYS A 339 9.57 11.33 -27.21
CA LYS A 339 9.19 10.98 -28.61
C LYS A 339 8.49 9.62 -28.67
N GLU A 340 8.95 8.66 -27.87
CA GLU A 340 8.45 7.30 -27.82
C GLU A 340 8.40 6.80 -26.37
N ILE A 341 7.46 5.90 -26.07
CA ILE A 341 7.31 5.26 -24.77
C ILE A 341 7.36 3.75 -24.97
N ILE A 342 8.14 3.05 -24.16
CA ILE A 342 8.01 1.60 -23.95
C ILE A 342 7.31 1.42 -22.62
N ASN A 343 6.16 0.76 -22.57
CA ASN A 343 5.45 0.49 -21.32
C ASN A 343 5.40 -1.01 -21.05
N ILE A 344 6.08 -1.42 -19.99
CA ILE A 344 6.11 -2.79 -19.47
C ILE A 344 5.12 -2.86 -18.31
N ASN A 345 4.02 -3.56 -18.50
CA ASN A 345 2.96 -3.66 -17.52
C ASN A 345 2.24 -5.01 -17.60
N SER A 346 1.60 -5.41 -16.52
CA SER A 346 0.79 -6.62 -16.48
C SER A 346 -0.65 -6.41 -16.95
N GLN A 347 -1.12 -5.17 -16.97
CA GLN A 347 -2.48 -4.80 -17.39
C GLN A 347 -2.44 -3.84 -18.58
N ILE A 348 -3.28 -4.13 -19.58
CA ILE A 348 -3.32 -3.36 -20.82
C ILE A 348 -3.88 -1.95 -20.61
N GLU A 349 -4.84 -1.80 -19.71
CA GLU A 349 -5.48 -0.52 -19.39
C GLU A 349 -4.46 0.47 -18.81
N ASP A 350 -3.58 -0.01 -17.96
CA ASP A 350 -2.51 0.81 -17.37
C ASP A 350 -1.36 1.06 -18.36
N ALA A 351 -1.16 0.15 -19.31
CA ALA A 351 -0.09 0.25 -20.30
C ALA A 351 -0.44 1.18 -21.46
N LEU A 352 -1.71 1.33 -21.82
CA LEU A 352 -2.21 2.18 -22.91
C LEU A 352 -2.57 3.61 -22.49
N HIS A 353 -2.01 4.08 -21.39
CA HIS A 353 -2.35 5.39 -20.86
C HIS A 353 -1.91 6.57 -21.76
N TYR A 354 -0.84 6.41 -22.53
CA TYR A 354 -0.28 7.44 -23.39
C TYR A 354 -0.30 7.04 -24.86
N ASN A 355 -0.36 8.04 -25.75
CA ASN A 355 -0.10 7.86 -27.17
C ASN A 355 1.38 7.49 -27.41
N ARG A 356 1.72 7.07 -28.62
CA ARG A 356 3.11 6.71 -29.01
C ARG A 356 3.77 5.68 -28.09
N THR A 357 2.98 4.73 -27.61
CA THR A 357 3.41 3.71 -26.66
C THR A 357 3.57 2.35 -27.35
N LEU A 358 4.75 1.77 -27.23
CA LEU A 358 5.02 0.36 -27.51
C LEU A 358 4.75 -0.45 -26.23
N LEU A 359 3.81 -1.39 -26.30
CA LEU A 359 3.37 -2.19 -25.16
C LEU A 359 4.17 -3.48 -25.07
N LEU A 360 4.62 -3.81 -23.85
CA LEU A 360 5.14 -5.13 -23.49
C LEU A 360 4.34 -5.64 -22.31
N ILE A 361 3.32 -6.45 -22.58
CA ILE A 361 2.40 -6.94 -21.56
C ILE A 361 2.93 -8.23 -20.93
N GLY A 362 3.07 -8.20 -19.60
CA GLY A 362 3.54 -9.34 -18.80
C GLY A 362 4.07 -8.92 -17.44
N ASP A 363 4.60 -9.87 -16.70
CA ASP A 363 5.30 -9.62 -15.44
C ASP A 363 6.58 -8.81 -15.69
N ALA A 364 6.81 -7.80 -14.86
CA ALA A 364 7.88 -6.84 -15.08
C ALA A 364 9.26 -7.52 -15.18
N GLU A 365 9.62 -8.40 -14.24
CA GLU A 365 10.92 -9.07 -14.29
C GLU A 365 11.04 -10.04 -15.46
N ALA A 366 9.99 -10.83 -15.72
CA ALA A 366 9.99 -11.77 -16.81
C ALA A 366 10.16 -11.10 -18.18
N VAL A 367 9.47 -9.97 -18.40
CA VAL A 367 9.59 -9.17 -19.63
C VAL A 367 10.95 -8.49 -19.73
N LEU A 368 11.48 -7.97 -18.62
CA LEU A 368 12.82 -7.35 -18.61
C LEU A 368 13.92 -8.36 -18.98
N ARG A 369 13.84 -9.59 -18.47
CA ARG A 369 14.79 -10.65 -18.86
C ARG A 369 14.70 -10.97 -20.36
N GLN A 370 13.49 -11.04 -20.93
CA GLN A 370 13.32 -11.19 -22.38
C GLN A 370 13.91 -10.01 -23.18
N LEU A 371 13.66 -8.78 -22.72
CA LEU A 371 14.19 -7.57 -23.37
C LEU A 371 15.72 -7.52 -23.33
N LEU A 372 16.34 -7.89 -22.21
CA LEU A 372 17.80 -7.98 -22.08
C LEU A 372 18.41 -9.01 -23.05
N GLU A 373 17.75 -10.16 -23.25
CA GLU A 373 18.17 -11.13 -24.27
C GLU A 373 18.05 -10.56 -25.68
N LYS A 374 17.00 -9.77 -25.97
CA LYS A 374 16.87 -9.08 -27.29
C LYS A 374 17.94 -8.01 -27.49
N LEU A 375 18.27 -7.23 -26.47
CA LEU A 375 19.37 -6.25 -26.54
C LEU A 375 20.70 -6.94 -26.84
N LYS A 376 20.97 -8.06 -26.16
CA LYS A 376 22.18 -8.87 -26.39
C LYS A 376 22.22 -9.42 -27.82
N ALA A 377 21.13 -10.00 -28.30
CA ALA A 377 21.04 -10.55 -29.65
C ALA A 377 21.23 -9.48 -30.74
N ALA A 378 20.74 -8.26 -30.49
CA ALA A 378 20.90 -7.12 -31.39
C ALA A 378 22.27 -6.41 -31.26
N GLY A 379 23.14 -6.85 -30.35
CA GLY A 379 24.44 -6.21 -30.11
C GLY A 379 24.34 -4.81 -29.47
N ILE A 380 23.21 -4.50 -28.83
CA ILE A 380 22.97 -3.21 -28.18
C ILE A 380 23.54 -3.26 -26.76
N ASP A 381 24.60 -2.48 -26.55
CA ASP A 381 25.27 -2.37 -25.26
C ASP A 381 25.85 -0.95 -25.10
N LYS A 382 25.18 -0.15 -24.26
CA LYS A 382 25.59 1.21 -23.94
C LYS A 382 26.31 1.31 -22.58
N SER A 383 26.80 0.21 -22.03
CA SER A 383 27.47 0.18 -20.73
C SER A 383 28.74 1.04 -20.68
N LYS A 384 29.35 1.31 -21.81
CA LYS A 384 30.56 2.17 -21.93
C LYS A 384 30.23 3.67 -22.06
N THR A 385 28.95 4.05 -22.00
CA THR A 385 28.50 5.42 -22.26
C THR A 385 28.18 6.20 -20.97
N ASP A 386 28.81 5.90 -19.84
CA ASP A 386 28.58 6.60 -18.56
C ASP A 386 28.93 8.11 -18.60
N ASN A 387 29.68 8.55 -19.60
CA ASN A 387 30.10 9.94 -19.78
C ASN A 387 29.31 10.68 -20.89
N THR A 388 28.12 10.20 -21.27
CA THR A 388 27.29 10.95 -22.23
C THR A 388 26.86 12.29 -21.64
N GLU A 389 26.70 13.30 -22.52
CA GLU A 389 26.19 14.61 -22.16
C GLU A 389 24.85 14.51 -21.37
N TRP A 390 24.01 13.55 -21.76
CA TRP A 390 22.75 13.28 -21.11
C TRP A 390 22.91 12.91 -19.63
N LEU A 391 23.71 11.89 -19.33
CA LEU A 391 23.93 11.43 -17.95
C LEU A 391 24.70 12.47 -17.13
N GLN A 392 25.66 13.17 -17.72
CA GLN A 392 26.37 14.25 -17.05
C GLN A 392 25.42 15.37 -16.63
N THR A 393 24.47 15.74 -17.48
CA THR A 393 23.45 16.75 -17.15
C THR A 393 22.53 16.24 -16.05
N CYS A 394 22.09 14.98 -16.10
CA CYS A 394 21.30 14.36 -15.02
C CYS A 394 22.04 14.38 -13.67
N TYR A 395 23.35 14.09 -13.67
CA TYR A 395 24.18 14.16 -12.44
C TYR A 395 24.31 15.58 -11.89
N LEU A 396 24.41 16.58 -12.75
CA LEU A 396 24.39 17.97 -12.32
C LEU A 396 23.05 18.33 -11.66
N LYS A 397 21.93 17.84 -12.21
CA LYS A 397 20.60 18.05 -11.63
C LYS A 397 20.42 17.31 -10.31
N LYS A 398 21.02 16.13 -10.15
CA LYS A 398 21.04 15.43 -8.85
C LYS A 398 21.82 16.23 -7.81
N ARG A 399 22.99 16.78 -8.17
CA ARG A 399 23.76 17.65 -7.26
C ARG A 399 23.00 18.92 -6.89
N GLU A 400 22.29 19.52 -7.85
CA GLU A 400 21.43 20.69 -7.59
C GLU A 400 20.32 20.35 -6.57
N TRP A 401 19.71 19.16 -6.70
CA TRP A 401 18.71 18.66 -5.73
C TRP A 401 19.32 18.45 -4.34
N GLU A 402 20.49 17.83 -4.25
CA GLU A 402 21.19 17.64 -2.98
C GLU A 402 21.54 18.97 -2.29
N GLN A 403 22.00 19.94 -3.06
CA GLN A 403 22.29 21.28 -2.53
C GLN A 403 21.01 21.97 -2.02
N PHE A 404 19.93 21.87 -2.78
CA PHE A 404 18.63 22.42 -2.41
C PHE A 404 18.10 21.85 -1.09
N LYS A 405 18.19 20.53 -0.90
CA LYS A 405 17.84 19.87 0.36
C LYS A 405 18.76 20.32 1.50
N ALA A 406 20.06 20.31 1.26
CA ALA A 406 21.05 20.67 2.26
C ALA A 406 20.89 22.11 2.79
N GLU A 407 20.46 23.06 1.96
CA GLU A 407 20.15 24.42 2.40
C GLU A 407 19.00 24.46 3.40
N ARG A 408 17.94 23.66 3.16
CA ARG A 408 16.78 23.57 4.06
C ARG A 408 17.12 22.86 5.36
N TYR A 409 17.93 21.85 5.31
CA TYR A 409 18.36 21.11 6.50
C TYR A 409 19.37 21.90 7.36
N ARG A 410 20.17 22.82 6.75
CA ARG A 410 21.05 23.73 7.48
C ARG A 410 20.31 24.85 8.21
N SER A 411 19.11 25.20 7.76
CA SER A 411 18.24 26.21 8.40
C SER A 411 16.94 25.56 8.88
N PRO A 412 17.01 24.65 9.85
CA PRO A 412 15.91 23.75 10.15
C PRO A 412 14.80 24.39 10.97
N VAL A 413 14.95 25.63 11.40
CA VAL A 413 14.04 26.32 12.33
C VAL A 413 13.58 27.64 11.73
N LEU A 414 12.27 27.90 11.77
CA LEU A 414 11.64 29.16 11.37
C LEU A 414 10.71 29.66 12.46
N PHE A 415 10.57 31.01 12.58
CA PHE A 415 9.60 31.59 13.48
C PHE A 415 8.19 31.49 12.91
N ASP A 416 7.30 30.88 13.67
CA ASP A 416 5.90 30.67 13.30
C ASP A 416 4.98 31.66 14.01
N GLN A 417 4.14 32.37 13.24
CA GLN A 417 3.24 33.40 13.77
C GLN A 417 2.06 32.82 14.56
N LYS A 418 1.57 31.63 14.17
CA LYS A 418 0.46 30.94 14.82
C LYS A 418 0.89 30.39 16.19
N TRP A 419 2.09 29.81 16.23
CA TRP A 419 2.70 29.26 17.43
C TRP A 419 3.44 30.30 18.29
N LYS A 420 3.68 31.51 17.76
CA LYS A 420 4.45 32.61 18.39
C LYS A 420 5.82 32.18 18.91
N ARG A 421 6.47 31.30 18.19
CA ARG A 421 7.78 30.75 18.52
C ARG A 421 8.51 30.19 17.30
N ALA A 422 9.79 29.90 17.47
CA ALA A 422 10.56 29.18 16.47
C ALA A 422 10.26 27.69 16.53
N LEU A 423 10.04 27.07 15.37
CA LEU A 423 9.70 25.66 15.20
C LEU A 423 10.55 25.03 14.13
N LEU A 424 10.74 23.72 14.22
CA LEU A 424 11.30 22.92 13.14
C LEU A 424 10.46 23.05 11.86
N THR A 425 11.13 23.19 10.72
CA THR A 425 10.45 23.02 9.44
C THR A 425 10.06 21.56 9.26
N GLN A 426 8.96 21.30 8.59
CA GLN A 426 8.49 19.93 8.37
C GLN A 426 9.53 19.06 7.64
N PRO A 427 10.21 19.52 6.55
CA PRO A 427 11.26 18.74 5.90
C PRO A 427 12.43 18.39 6.84
N ALA A 428 12.88 19.32 7.66
CA ALA A 428 13.98 19.06 8.60
C ALA A 428 13.58 18.06 9.70
N ALA A 429 12.35 18.17 10.22
CA ALA A 429 11.83 17.23 11.19
C ALA A 429 11.64 15.83 10.59
N ILE A 430 11.05 15.73 9.39
CA ILE A 430 10.90 14.45 8.66
C ILE A 430 12.26 13.82 8.39
N LYS A 431 13.25 14.60 7.91
CA LYS A 431 14.62 14.08 7.67
C LYS A 431 15.24 13.52 8.94
N SER A 432 15.06 14.20 10.07
CA SER A 432 15.57 13.71 11.37
C SER A 432 14.94 12.37 11.76
N VAL A 433 13.64 12.18 11.49
CA VAL A 433 12.96 10.90 11.75
C VAL A 433 13.42 9.82 10.77
N ILE A 434 13.59 10.15 9.48
CA ILE A 434 14.10 9.22 8.46
C ILE A 434 15.51 8.74 8.84
N ASP A 435 16.43 9.66 9.15
CA ASP A 435 17.82 9.32 9.50
C ASP A 435 17.87 8.43 10.74
N PHE A 436 17.02 8.72 11.72
CA PHE A 436 16.89 7.86 12.89
C PHE A 436 16.35 6.47 12.53
N ALA A 437 15.28 6.40 11.71
CA ALA A 437 14.69 5.14 11.27
C ALA A 437 15.72 4.27 10.51
N ASP A 438 16.47 4.87 9.61
CA ASP A 438 17.51 4.19 8.84
C ASP A 438 18.64 3.69 9.75
N ALA A 439 19.04 4.49 10.74
CA ALA A 439 20.09 4.11 11.70
C ALA A 439 19.71 2.92 12.59
N VAL A 440 18.42 2.76 12.92
CA VAL A 440 17.93 1.65 13.74
C VAL A 440 17.33 0.50 12.92
N GLY A 441 17.30 0.61 11.60
CA GLY A 441 16.72 -0.38 10.70
C GLY A 441 15.19 -0.44 10.77
N ALA A 442 14.52 0.65 11.11
CA ALA A 442 13.06 0.73 11.19
C ALA A 442 12.43 0.93 9.81
N VAL A 443 11.25 0.33 9.62
CA VAL A 443 10.41 0.60 8.44
C VAL A 443 9.68 1.94 8.61
N LYS A 444 9.61 2.72 7.54
CA LYS A 444 8.96 4.03 7.48
C LYS A 444 7.61 3.91 6.77
N LEU A 445 6.53 4.33 7.44
CA LEU A 445 5.21 4.45 6.83
C LEU A 445 4.85 5.93 6.75
N PHE A 446 4.54 6.45 5.56
CA PHE A 446 4.12 7.82 5.39
C PHE A 446 2.61 7.92 5.18
N ASP A 447 1.97 8.76 5.97
CA ASP A 447 0.57 9.10 5.84
C ASP A 447 0.34 10.18 4.79
N ALA A 448 -0.87 10.26 4.26
CA ALA A 448 -1.27 11.20 3.22
C ALA A 448 -1.06 12.69 3.60
N GLY A 449 -0.92 13.53 2.60
CA GLY A 449 -0.75 14.97 2.73
C GLY A 449 0.71 15.42 2.64
N ASP A 450 1.04 16.53 3.31
CA ASP A 450 2.39 17.12 3.24
C ASP A 450 3.48 16.23 3.83
N VAL A 451 3.15 15.42 4.84
CA VAL A 451 4.08 14.45 5.42
C VAL A 451 4.48 13.41 4.37
N GLN A 452 3.53 12.93 3.57
CA GLN A 452 3.81 12.05 2.43
C GLN A 452 4.69 12.75 1.39
N ALA A 453 4.30 13.95 0.99
CA ALA A 453 4.95 14.70 -0.08
C ALA A 453 6.42 15.05 0.26
N ASN A 454 6.66 15.62 1.45
CA ASN A 454 8.02 15.89 1.91
C ASN A 454 8.78 14.59 2.22
N GLY A 455 8.07 13.56 2.69
CA GLY A 455 8.64 12.26 3.03
C GLY A 455 9.30 11.60 1.83
N PHE A 456 8.57 11.37 0.74
CA PHE A 456 9.17 10.68 -0.41
C PHE A 456 10.20 11.53 -1.18
N GLN A 457 10.21 12.86 -1.00
CA GLN A 457 11.30 13.72 -1.46
C GLN A 457 12.57 13.62 -0.58
N ALA A 458 12.40 13.31 0.70
CA ALA A 458 13.49 13.22 1.67
C ALA A 458 14.07 11.81 1.85
N VAL A 459 13.33 10.77 1.43
CA VAL A 459 13.75 9.35 1.55
C VAL A 459 14.98 9.06 0.70
N GLU A 460 15.92 8.31 1.30
CA GLU A 460 17.20 7.93 0.70
C GLU A 460 17.44 6.41 0.83
N ASP A 461 16.43 5.61 0.46
CA ASP A 461 16.46 4.16 0.62
C ASP A 461 17.50 3.48 -0.27
N HIS A 462 18.17 2.47 0.29
CA HIS A 462 19.17 1.66 -0.41
C HIS A 462 18.64 0.29 -0.84
N THR A 463 17.53 -0.15 -0.22
CA THR A 463 16.87 -1.42 -0.52
C THR A 463 15.36 -1.26 -0.51
N VAL A 464 14.68 -2.10 -1.28
CA VAL A 464 13.22 -2.17 -1.28
C VAL A 464 12.70 -2.62 0.09
N GLY A 465 11.57 -2.08 0.52
CA GLY A 465 10.93 -2.49 1.77
C GLY A 465 11.27 -1.64 2.99
N GLN A 466 12.11 -0.62 2.85
CA GLN A 466 12.40 0.33 3.92
C GLN A 466 11.29 1.40 4.08
N THR A 467 10.56 1.70 3.01
CA THR A 467 9.51 2.75 2.99
C THR A 467 8.25 2.27 2.29
N TYR A 468 7.09 2.58 2.91
CA TYR A 468 5.76 2.36 2.34
C TYR A 468 4.90 3.61 2.47
N THR A 469 4.11 3.88 1.45
CA THR A 469 3.15 4.99 1.43
C THR A 469 2.05 4.73 0.41
N ASP A 470 0.80 4.99 0.80
CA ASP A 470 -0.37 4.82 -0.09
C ASP A 470 -0.51 6.02 -1.03
N THR A 471 0.22 5.99 -2.14
CA THR A 471 0.12 7.04 -3.17
C THR A 471 -1.05 6.84 -4.13
N GLY A 472 -1.60 5.65 -4.20
CA GLY A 472 -2.70 5.31 -5.11
C GLY A 472 -4.01 5.93 -4.66
N ALA A 473 -4.41 5.68 -3.42
CA ALA A 473 -5.60 6.24 -2.80
C ALA A 473 -5.30 7.54 -2.03
N SER A 474 -4.08 7.70 -1.54
CA SER A 474 -3.68 8.79 -0.63
C SER A 474 -4.62 8.90 0.58
N TYR A 475 -4.86 7.76 1.23
CA TYR A 475 -5.86 7.64 2.30
C TYR A 475 -5.30 8.18 3.62
N MET A 476 -5.91 9.25 4.14
CA MET A 476 -5.53 9.83 5.44
C MET A 476 -5.76 8.82 6.57
N GLY A 477 -4.78 8.63 7.46
CA GLY A 477 -4.83 7.65 8.54
C GLY A 477 -4.35 6.24 8.14
N PHE A 478 -3.85 6.07 6.90
CA PHE A 478 -3.26 4.81 6.46
C PHE A 478 -2.06 4.38 7.32
N ALA A 479 -1.06 5.26 7.48
CA ALA A 479 0.18 4.90 8.14
C ALA A 479 -0.02 4.47 9.60
N VAL A 480 -0.85 5.21 10.35
CA VAL A 480 -1.12 4.88 11.75
C VAL A 480 -1.90 3.58 11.91
N SER A 481 -2.89 3.34 11.04
CA SER A 481 -3.66 2.08 11.06
C SER A 481 -2.83 0.88 10.62
N ALA A 482 -2.02 1.06 9.57
CA ALA A 482 -1.15 0.04 9.02
C ALA A 482 -0.03 -0.37 9.98
N LEU A 483 0.36 0.52 10.91
CA LEU A 483 1.35 0.22 11.96
C LEU A 483 1.01 -1.07 12.74
N LEU A 484 -0.28 -1.40 12.88
CA LEU A 484 -0.73 -2.64 13.52
C LEU A 484 -0.14 -3.90 12.86
N ALA A 485 0.13 -3.87 11.56
CA ALA A 485 0.70 -5.00 10.83
C ALA A 485 2.06 -5.42 11.39
N SER A 486 2.86 -4.47 11.92
CA SER A 486 4.17 -4.76 12.51
C SER A 486 4.09 -5.69 13.74
N ALA A 487 2.98 -5.67 14.46
CA ALA A 487 2.77 -6.50 15.64
C ALA A 487 2.13 -7.86 15.31
N ILE A 488 1.36 -7.94 14.23
CA ILE A 488 0.60 -9.16 13.91
C ILE A 488 1.25 -10.00 12.79
N ALA A 489 2.25 -9.48 12.10
CA ALA A 489 3.05 -10.23 11.14
C ALA A 489 3.83 -11.37 11.83
N GLU A 490 4.13 -12.45 11.11
CA GLU A 490 4.93 -13.57 11.65
C GLU A 490 6.33 -13.12 12.04
N GLN A 491 6.91 -12.22 11.24
CA GLN A 491 8.23 -11.62 11.49
C GLN A 491 8.11 -10.10 11.42
N GLY A 492 7.44 -9.53 12.43
CA GLY A 492 7.22 -8.08 12.51
C GLY A 492 8.52 -7.30 12.67
N GLN A 493 8.58 -6.13 12.04
CA GLN A 493 9.71 -5.21 12.11
C GLN A 493 9.34 -3.96 12.89
N TYR A 494 10.30 -3.36 13.60
CA TYR A 494 10.07 -2.06 14.21
C TYR A 494 9.69 -1.04 13.13
N THR A 495 8.58 -0.36 13.33
CA THR A 495 7.99 0.50 12.31
C THR A 495 7.70 1.87 12.90
N ILE A 496 7.99 2.92 12.14
CA ILE A 496 7.67 4.31 12.47
C ILE A 496 6.62 4.80 11.47
N ALA A 497 5.44 5.14 11.97
CA ALA A 497 4.40 5.81 11.21
C ALA A 497 4.60 7.33 11.29
N LEU A 498 4.89 7.96 10.16
CA LEU A 498 5.02 9.41 10.02
C LEU A 498 3.67 9.95 9.54
N THR A 499 3.00 10.74 10.37
CA THR A 499 1.64 11.21 10.12
C THR A 499 1.48 12.69 10.47
N GLY A 500 0.63 13.40 9.72
CA GLY A 500 0.19 14.74 10.11
C GLY A 500 -0.93 14.67 11.16
N ASP A 501 -1.15 15.77 11.87
CA ASP A 501 -2.22 15.94 12.84
C ASP A 501 -3.60 15.58 12.28
N GLY A 502 -3.95 16.08 11.09
CA GLY A 502 -5.21 15.75 10.43
C GLY A 502 -5.34 14.26 10.04
N SER A 503 -4.27 13.64 9.54
CA SER A 503 -4.28 12.22 9.19
C SER A 503 -4.35 11.32 10.43
N PHE A 504 -3.65 11.68 11.50
CA PHE A 504 -3.72 10.96 12.78
C PHE A 504 -5.15 10.95 13.34
N MET A 505 -5.85 12.09 13.26
CA MET A 505 -7.22 12.22 13.77
C MET A 505 -8.26 11.45 12.95
N MET A 506 -7.91 10.91 11.79
CA MET A 506 -8.81 9.97 11.06
C MET A 506 -8.89 8.60 11.73
N ASN A 507 -7.80 8.11 12.34
CA ASN A 507 -7.73 6.78 12.95
C ASN A 507 -6.99 6.79 14.32
N PRO A 508 -7.38 7.63 15.29
CA PRO A 508 -6.69 7.73 16.59
C PRO A 508 -6.91 6.48 17.46
N GLN A 509 -7.86 5.62 17.12
CA GLN A 509 -8.12 4.34 17.80
C GLN A 509 -6.95 3.37 17.73
N ILE A 510 -5.93 3.62 16.90
CA ILE A 510 -4.67 2.87 16.93
C ILE A 510 -4.02 2.92 18.32
N LEU A 511 -4.26 3.96 19.10
CA LEU A 511 -3.77 4.06 20.47
C LEU A 511 -4.30 2.94 21.37
N LEU A 512 -5.54 2.49 21.12
CA LEU A 512 -6.12 1.33 21.80
C LEU A 512 -5.70 0.02 21.13
N ASP A 513 -5.87 -0.09 19.83
CA ASP A 513 -5.60 -1.31 19.07
C ASP A 513 -4.12 -1.69 19.14
N GLY A 514 -3.23 -0.71 19.10
CA GLY A 514 -1.79 -0.91 19.23
C GLY A 514 -1.37 -1.47 20.57
N VAL A 515 -1.96 -0.99 21.66
CA VAL A 515 -1.71 -1.55 23.00
C VAL A 515 -2.28 -2.96 23.11
N GLN A 516 -3.53 -3.16 22.65
CA GLN A 516 -4.20 -4.45 22.72
C GLN A 516 -3.46 -5.56 21.98
N HIS A 517 -2.82 -5.22 20.87
CA HIS A 517 -2.08 -6.17 20.04
C HIS A 517 -0.56 -6.06 20.18
N HIS A 518 -0.09 -5.37 21.22
CA HIS A 518 1.32 -5.30 21.61
C HIS A 518 2.24 -4.70 20.53
N VAL A 519 1.80 -3.64 19.86
CA VAL A 519 2.65 -2.90 18.92
C VAL A 519 3.87 -2.36 19.65
N LYS A 520 5.05 -2.73 19.16
CA LYS A 520 6.33 -2.07 19.45
C LYS A 520 6.70 -1.22 18.25
N GLY A 521 6.48 0.08 18.37
CA GLY A 521 6.66 0.99 17.25
C GLY A 521 6.40 2.43 17.67
N MET A 522 6.54 3.33 16.72
CA MET A 522 6.43 4.77 16.97
C MET A 522 5.45 5.43 16.00
N ILE A 523 4.64 6.32 16.50
CA ILE A 523 3.87 7.30 15.72
C ILE A 523 4.60 8.65 15.84
N ALA A 524 5.26 9.09 14.78
CA ALA A 524 5.83 10.44 14.67
C ALA A 524 4.73 11.37 14.12
N LEU A 525 4.14 12.16 14.99
CA LEU A 525 3.01 13.02 14.71
C LEU A 525 3.47 14.46 14.49
N PHE A 526 3.38 14.93 13.26
CA PHE A 526 3.76 16.29 12.83
C PHE A 526 2.52 17.19 12.90
N ASP A 527 2.56 18.16 13.81
CA ASP A 527 1.44 19.09 14.03
C ASP A 527 1.78 20.48 13.46
N ASN A 528 1.12 20.83 12.36
CA ASN A 528 1.17 22.17 11.79
C ASN A 528 -0.17 22.92 11.94
N ARG A 529 -1.19 22.32 12.54
CA ARG A 529 -2.56 22.87 12.70
C ARG A 529 -3.17 23.32 11.37
N ARG A 530 -2.87 22.62 10.27
CA ARG A 530 -3.30 23.05 8.93
C ARG A 530 -3.36 21.85 7.98
N MET A 531 -4.36 21.81 7.14
CA MET A 531 -4.39 20.92 5.97
C MET A 531 -3.49 21.49 4.86
N ALA A 532 -2.16 21.48 5.11
CA ALA A 532 -1.20 22.26 4.34
C ALA A 532 -1.11 21.86 2.87
N ALA A 533 -1.32 20.59 2.53
CA ALA A 533 -1.37 20.14 1.14
C ALA A 533 -2.50 20.81 0.35
N ILE A 534 -3.71 20.89 0.95
CA ILE A 534 -4.87 21.54 0.32
C ILE A 534 -4.71 23.05 0.29
N SER A 535 -4.24 23.64 1.39
CA SER A 535 -3.91 25.07 1.43
C SER A 535 -2.91 25.47 0.34
N GLY A 536 -1.86 24.67 0.14
CA GLY A 536 -0.88 24.87 -0.93
C GLY A 536 -1.49 24.81 -2.33
N LEU A 537 -2.41 23.86 -2.59
CA LEU A 537 -3.15 23.76 -3.86
C LEU A 537 -4.05 24.98 -4.08
N GLN A 538 -4.83 25.38 -3.06
CA GLN A 538 -5.72 26.55 -3.14
C GLN A 538 -4.93 27.82 -3.37
N ASN A 539 -3.81 28.03 -2.66
CA ASN A 539 -2.93 29.17 -2.86
C ASN A 539 -2.30 29.20 -4.26
N ALA A 540 -1.84 28.07 -4.76
CA ALA A 540 -1.27 27.97 -6.11
C ALA A 540 -2.31 28.29 -7.19
N GLN A 541 -3.57 27.94 -6.97
CA GLN A 541 -4.65 28.08 -7.96
C GLN A 541 -5.38 29.44 -7.84
N TYR A 542 -5.60 29.90 -6.61
CA TYR A 542 -6.47 31.07 -6.34
C TYR A 542 -5.78 32.21 -5.60
N GLY A 543 -4.51 32.06 -5.21
CA GLY A 543 -3.77 33.04 -4.41
C GLY A 543 -4.28 33.20 -2.97
N ARG A 544 -5.09 32.28 -2.50
CA ARG A 544 -5.67 32.25 -1.14
C ARG A 544 -6.17 30.87 -0.80
N ASP A 545 -6.25 30.55 0.49
CA ASP A 545 -6.84 29.33 1.00
C ASP A 545 -8.10 29.59 1.84
N PHE A 546 -8.86 28.54 2.08
CA PHE A 546 -10.13 28.59 2.82
C PHE A 546 -10.41 27.25 3.49
N ALA A 547 -10.84 27.30 4.75
CA ALA A 547 -11.24 26.15 5.56
C ALA A 547 -10.16 25.05 5.67
N THR A 548 -8.89 25.46 5.78
CA THR A 548 -7.75 24.55 5.87
C THR A 548 -6.99 24.66 7.19
N ASP A 549 -7.33 25.62 8.04
CA ASP A 549 -6.72 25.82 9.35
C ASP A 549 -7.56 25.23 10.48
N ASP A 550 -6.91 24.58 11.42
CA ASP A 550 -7.53 24.13 12.66
C ASP A 550 -7.52 25.24 13.72
N ALA A 551 -8.71 25.56 14.24
CA ALA A 551 -8.89 26.56 15.28
C ALA A 551 -8.70 25.99 16.70
N VAL A 552 -8.76 24.67 16.85
CA VAL A 552 -8.68 23.97 18.13
C VAL A 552 -7.28 23.45 18.34
N GLU A 553 -6.70 23.78 19.49
CA GLU A 553 -5.45 23.18 19.95
C GLU A 553 -5.72 21.84 20.64
N VAL A 554 -5.07 20.77 20.17
CA VAL A 554 -5.16 19.45 20.76
C VAL A 554 -3.90 19.14 21.55
N ASP A 555 -4.07 18.76 22.81
CA ASP A 555 -2.97 18.18 23.61
C ASP A 555 -2.79 16.70 23.25
N TYR A 556 -2.00 16.45 22.21
CA TYR A 556 -1.72 15.08 21.73
C TYR A 556 -0.93 14.25 22.72
N LEU A 557 -0.14 14.86 23.61
CA LEU A 557 0.56 14.13 24.67
C LEU A 557 -0.43 13.57 25.68
N GLN A 558 -1.29 14.43 26.21
CA GLN A 558 -2.30 14.02 27.18
C GLN A 558 -3.33 13.06 26.58
N MET A 559 -3.76 13.33 25.33
CA MET A 559 -4.65 12.44 24.58
C MET A 559 -4.05 11.04 24.44
N SER A 560 -2.78 10.93 24.08
CA SER A 560 -2.12 9.64 23.88
C SER A 560 -1.94 8.88 25.19
N GLU A 561 -1.52 9.55 26.26
CA GLU A 561 -1.31 8.94 27.58
C GLU A 561 -2.60 8.58 28.32
N ALA A 562 -3.76 9.08 27.86
CA ALA A 562 -5.06 8.61 28.34
C ALA A 562 -5.28 7.11 28.03
N PHE A 563 -4.60 6.55 27.03
CA PHE A 563 -4.58 5.12 26.75
C PHE A 563 -3.46 4.44 27.53
N LYS A 564 -3.80 3.72 28.58
CA LYS A 564 -2.82 3.00 29.43
C LYS A 564 -1.98 2.04 28.58
N GLY A 565 -0.66 2.20 28.60
CA GLY A 565 0.28 1.42 27.78
C GLY A 565 0.77 2.12 26.54
N VAL A 566 0.27 3.32 26.24
CA VAL A 566 0.89 4.26 25.32
C VAL A 566 1.79 5.20 26.10
N LYS A 567 2.96 5.55 25.56
CA LYS A 567 3.82 6.59 26.10
C LYS A 567 4.03 7.69 25.08
N ALA A 568 3.83 8.93 25.50
CA ALA A 568 4.00 10.09 24.65
C ALA A 568 5.30 10.84 24.98
N PHE A 569 5.92 11.41 23.93
CA PHE A 569 7.16 12.16 24.01
C PHE A 569 7.00 13.45 23.23
N HIS A 570 7.54 14.54 23.76
CA HIS A 570 7.60 15.81 23.04
C HIS A 570 8.89 15.91 22.23
N GLY A 571 8.78 16.08 20.91
CA GLY A 571 9.91 16.14 19.98
C GLY A 571 10.77 17.40 20.08
N GLY A 572 10.35 18.38 20.91
CA GLY A 572 11.09 19.63 21.09
C GLY A 572 10.89 20.58 19.92
N TYR A 573 11.78 21.58 19.84
CA TYR A 573 11.72 22.68 18.88
C TYR A 573 13.04 22.87 18.12
N SER A 574 13.99 22.00 18.37
CA SER A 574 15.31 21.99 17.73
C SER A 574 15.68 20.58 17.26
N PRO A 575 16.60 20.42 16.30
CA PRO A 575 17.07 19.11 15.85
C PRO A 575 17.63 18.25 16.99
N GLN A 576 18.33 18.86 17.95
CA GLN A 576 18.95 18.16 19.08
C GLN A 576 17.90 17.61 20.04
N GLU A 577 16.87 18.40 20.35
CA GLU A 577 15.74 17.95 21.18
C GLU A 577 15.00 16.81 20.49
N LEU A 578 14.74 16.93 19.17
CA LEU A 578 14.07 15.88 18.40
C LEU A 578 14.88 14.58 18.39
N GLN A 579 16.19 14.64 18.18
CA GLN A 579 17.05 13.45 18.24
C GLN A 579 17.03 12.78 19.62
N THR A 580 17.06 13.56 20.69
CA THR A 580 16.94 13.04 22.05
C THR A 580 15.60 12.35 22.26
N ALA A 581 14.50 12.99 21.85
CA ALA A 581 13.17 12.45 22.00
C ALA A 581 12.95 11.16 21.17
N LEU A 582 13.51 11.09 19.95
CA LEU A 582 13.51 9.88 19.11
C LEU A 582 14.20 8.71 19.81
N ALA A 583 15.39 8.95 20.39
CA ALA A 583 16.14 7.93 21.10
C ALA A 583 15.42 7.45 22.38
N GLU A 584 14.74 8.35 23.08
CA GLU A 584 13.94 8.02 24.27
C GLU A 584 12.67 7.22 23.89
N ALA A 585 11.96 7.66 22.84
CA ALA A 585 10.77 6.99 22.36
C ALA A 585 11.07 5.56 21.85
N TYR A 586 12.21 5.37 21.19
CA TYR A 586 12.64 4.07 20.70
C TYR A 586 12.94 3.05 21.81
N LYS A 587 13.38 3.51 22.98
CA LYS A 587 13.64 2.65 24.14
C LYS A 587 12.35 2.12 24.78
N TYR A 588 11.21 2.69 24.46
CA TYR A 588 9.96 2.25 25.03
C TYR A 588 9.48 0.94 24.39
N GLU A 589 9.23 -0.07 25.23
CA GLU A 589 8.87 -1.43 24.81
C GLU A 589 7.35 -1.58 24.51
N GLY A 590 6.76 -0.59 23.83
CA GLY A 590 5.36 -0.53 23.47
C GLY A 590 5.08 0.48 22.38
N LEU A 591 3.85 0.95 22.26
CA LEU A 591 3.46 2.00 21.32
C LEU A 591 3.88 3.37 21.86
N ALA A 592 4.84 4.00 21.19
CA ALA A 592 5.29 5.36 21.47
C ALA A 592 4.59 6.37 20.55
N VAL A 593 4.20 7.52 21.07
CA VAL A 593 3.75 8.68 20.28
C VAL A 593 4.76 9.80 20.47
N LEU A 594 5.39 10.22 19.39
CA LEU A 594 6.33 11.33 19.36
C LEU A 594 5.64 12.55 18.73
N TYR A 595 5.24 13.51 19.55
CA TYR A 595 4.59 14.74 19.12
C TYR A 595 5.62 15.76 18.66
N ILE A 596 5.51 16.21 17.41
CA ILE A 596 6.48 17.10 16.77
C ILE A 596 5.73 18.33 16.23
N PRO A 597 5.70 19.44 16.96
CA PRO A 597 5.17 20.71 16.42
C PRO A 597 6.08 21.22 15.31
N VAL A 598 5.50 21.56 14.16
CA VAL A 598 6.25 22.00 12.99
C VAL A 598 5.72 23.32 12.43
N TYR A 599 6.59 24.02 11.73
CA TYR A 599 6.29 25.27 11.07
C TYR A 599 5.14 25.15 10.07
N SER A 600 4.15 26.03 10.14
CA SER A 600 2.95 26.05 9.29
C SER A 600 2.84 27.27 8.37
N GLY A 601 3.81 28.19 8.41
CA GLY A 601 3.78 29.41 7.61
C GLY A 601 4.19 29.21 6.14
N ASP A 602 4.18 30.30 5.38
CA ASP A 602 4.34 30.27 3.91
C ASP A 602 5.79 30.56 3.44
N ASN A 603 6.78 30.47 4.32
CA ASN A 603 8.18 30.62 3.93
C ASN A 603 8.64 29.47 3.04
N GLU A 604 9.26 29.77 1.90
CA GLU A 604 9.75 28.78 0.94
C GLU A 604 10.67 27.71 1.54
N LYS A 605 11.41 28.04 2.61
CA LYS A 605 12.24 27.09 3.34
C LYS A 605 11.44 26.11 4.20
N GLY A 606 10.15 26.35 4.37
CA GLY A 606 9.25 25.47 5.11
C GLY A 606 8.87 24.18 4.37
N GLY A 607 9.22 24.03 3.10
CA GLY A 607 8.91 22.86 2.26
C GLY A 607 10.05 22.48 1.32
N LEU A 608 9.96 21.30 0.71
CA LEU A 608 10.90 20.80 -0.32
C LEU A 608 10.52 21.23 -1.74
N GLY A 609 9.50 22.07 -1.88
CA GLY A 609 9.13 22.68 -3.15
C GLY A 609 8.40 21.76 -4.13
N VAL A 610 8.12 22.32 -5.30
CA VAL A 610 7.51 21.66 -6.46
C VAL A 610 8.33 22.04 -7.68
N PHE A 611 8.72 21.07 -8.49
CA PHE A 611 9.61 21.29 -9.63
C PHE A 611 8.97 20.80 -10.94
N GLY A 612 9.10 21.58 -11.99
CA GLY A 612 8.53 21.28 -13.30
C GLY A 612 7.07 21.71 -13.45
N SER A 613 6.34 21.10 -14.39
CA SER A 613 4.98 21.52 -14.80
C SER A 613 3.86 20.98 -13.89
N TRP A 614 4.09 20.90 -12.58
CA TRP A 614 3.38 19.94 -11.73
C TRP A 614 2.41 20.52 -10.74
N ASN A 615 2.06 21.74 -10.86
CA ASN A 615 1.52 22.49 -9.74
C ASN A 615 0.09 22.14 -9.39
N VAL A 616 -0.73 21.62 -10.32
CA VAL A 616 -2.18 21.69 -10.10
C VAL A 616 -2.84 20.40 -10.51
N GLY A 617 -2.77 19.39 -10.65
CA GLY A 617 -3.53 18.18 -10.93
C GLY A 617 -4.37 18.22 -12.22
N ASN A 618 -4.97 17.09 -12.49
CA ASN A 618 -5.70 16.80 -13.73
C ASN A 618 -6.97 17.64 -13.95
N TRP A 619 -7.51 18.23 -12.90
CA TRP A 619 -8.80 18.93 -12.93
C TRP A 619 -8.71 20.36 -13.43
N CYS A 620 -7.53 20.93 -13.59
CA CYS A 620 -7.40 22.28 -14.12
C CYS A 620 -7.48 22.29 -15.63
N GLU A 621 -8.31 23.17 -16.18
CA GLU A 621 -8.51 23.35 -17.61
C GLU A 621 -7.18 23.60 -18.34
N SER A 622 -6.34 24.48 -17.81
CA SER A 622 -5.01 24.77 -18.35
C SER A 622 -4.09 23.54 -18.43
N VAL A 623 -4.21 22.61 -17.48
CA VAL A 623 -3.47 21.35 -17.50
C VAL A 623 -4.00 20.43 -18.61
N GLN A 624 -5.31 20.37 -18.80
CA GLN A 624 -5.93 19.60 -19.86
C GLN A 624 -5.56 20.16 -21.25
N GLU A 625 -5.60 21.48 -21.42
CA GLU A 625 -5.16 22.14 -22.63
C GLU A 625 -3.69 21.84 -22.95
N GLU A 626 -2.81 21.92 -21.96
CA GLU A 626 -1.39 21.59 -22.11
C GLU A 626 -1.19 20.12 -22.49
N LYS A 627 -1.93 19.20 -21.88
CA LYS A 627 -1.90 17.77 -22.20
C LYS A 627 -2.28 17.52 -23.67
N HIS A 628 -3.36 18.14 -24.14
CA HIS A 628 -3.78 18.04 -25.53
C HIS A 628 -2.74 18.65 -26.49
N ARG A 629 -2.14 19.76 -26.12
CA ARG A 629 -1.09 20.43 -26.91
C ARG A 629 0.18 19.58 -27.04
N ILE A 630 0.56 18.84 -26.04
CA ILE A 630 1.71 17.92 -26.06
C ILE A 630 1.42 16.69 -26.93
N GLY A 631 0.17 16.26 -27.02
CA GLY A 631 -0.26 15.15 -27.85
C GLY A 631 0.22 13.77 -27.35
N LEU A 632 0.36 13.63 -26.04
CA LEU A 632 0.71 12.37 -25.39
C LEU A 632 -0.50 11.55 -24.99
#